data_bd45f885a3d91fcec18cc17effa8533b
#
_entry.id   bd45f885a3d91fcec18cc17effa8533b
#
_cell.length_a   1.000
_cell.length_b   1.000
_cell.length_c   1.000
_cell.angle_alpha   90.00
_cell.angle_beta   90.00
_cell.angle_gamma   90.00
#
_symmetry.space_group_name_H-M   'P 1'
#
loop_
_entity.id
_entity.type
_entity.pdbx_description
1 polymer ?
#
loop_
_entity_poly.entity_id
_entity_poly.type
_entity_poly.pdbx_seq_one_letter_code
_entity_poly.pdbx_strand_id
1 'polypeptide(L)'
;MSDYLVKALAYDGMARVYAAAVTTETIKEAQRRHDTWSVSSAALGRTMTGTLFLGAMQKEDQKITVKIEGDGPIGPIVADSNAQGQIRGYVTNPHVHFSELNEAGKLDVRRGVGTSGMLSVVKDLGFGENFTGQTPIVSGEIGEDFTYYLATSEQINSSVGVGVLVNPDDTIEAAGGFMLQLLPGATDEIIDEIEKNLMALPTVSRMIEAGETPESILAKLAGGEDKLQILEKIPVSFECNCSKERFGSAIISLGKEEIRSMIEEDHGAEAECHFCRNTYDFSEEELETLYEEAK
;
A
#
# COMPACT_ATOMS: atom_id res chain seq x y z
N MET A 1 11.70 -11.38 -11.45
CA MET A 1 10.52 -11.01 -12.25
C MET A 1 10.29 -9.53 -12.02
N SER A 2 9.88 -8.78 -13.05
CA SER A 2 9.40 -7.40 -12.86
C SER A 2 8.10 -7.43 -12.07
N ASP A 3 7.89 -6.42 -11.23
CA ASP A 3 6.66 -6.30 -10.45
C ASP A 3 5.50 -5.83 -11.35
N TYR A 4 4.32 -6.42 -11.22
CA TYR A 4 3.14 -6.04 -11.99
C TYR A 4 1.85 -6.49 -11.33
N LEU A 5 0.76 -5.84 -11.74
CA LEU A 5 -0.62 -6.13 -11.37
C LEU A 5 -1.41 -6.57 -12.60
N VAL A 6 -2.27 -7.55 -12.44
CA VAL A 6 -3.25 -7.99 -13.45
C VAL A 6 -4.64 -7.67 -12.98
N LYS A 7 -5.44 -7.11 -13.89
CA LYS A 7 -6.84 -6.79 -13.74
C LYS A 7 -7.67 -7.66 -14.68
N ALA A 8 -8.67 -8.35 -14.17
CA ALA A 8 -9.48 -9.26 -14.96
C ALA A 8 -10.96 -9.25 -14.51
N LEU A 9 -11.82 -9.80 -15.36
CA LEU A 9 -13.16 -10.25 -15.01
C LEU A 9 -13.16 -11.76 -14.90
N ALA A 10 -13.98 -12.27 -14.00
CA ALA A 10 -14.21 -13.69 -13.80
C ALA A 10 -15.71 -13.97 -13.72
N TYR A 11 -16.10 -15.25 -13.87
CA TYR A 11 -17.49 -15.70 -13.76
C TYR A 11 -18.43 -14.92 -14.71
N ASP A 12 -18.09 -14.89 -16.00
CA ASP A 12 -18.84 -14.17 -17.04
C ASP A 12 -19.12 -12.69 -16.71
N GLY A 13 -18.16 -12.03 -16.02
CA GLY A 13 -18.25 -10.64 -15.65
C GLY A 13 -18.97 -10.36 -14.33
N MET A 14 -19.31 -11.40 -13.55
CA MET A 14 -19.95 -11.25 -12.24
C MET A 14 -18.97 -11.02 -11.09
N ALA A 15 -17.67 -11.16 -11.34
CA ALA A 15 -16.62 -10.77 -10.41
C ALA A 15 -15.53 -9.98 -11.12
N ARG A 16 -15.00 -8.95 -10.45
CA ARG A 16 -13.78 -8.27 -10.85
C ARG A 16 -12.66 -8.74 -9.95
N VAL A 17 -11.54 -9.12 -10.55
CA VAL A 17 -10.42 -9.69 -9.82
C VAL A 17 -9.11 -9.00 -10.16
N TYR A 18 -8.26 -8.86 -9.16
CA TYR A 18 -6.93 -8.26 -9.25
C TYR A 18 -5.94 -9.19 -8.58
N ALA A 19 -4.76 -9.35 -9.16
CA ALA A 19 -3.63 -9.96 -8.47
C ALA A 19 -2.34 -9.22 -8.79
N ALA A 20 -1.41 -9.21 -7.85
CA ALA A 20 -0.13 -8.53 -8.02
C ALA A 20 1.00 -9.34 -7.39
N ALA A 21 2.14 -9.37 -8.09
CA ALA A 21 3.43 -9.75 -7.55
C ALA A 21 4.30 -8.49 -7.48
N VAL A 22 4.73 -8.10 -6.28
CA VAL A 22 5.34 -6.80 -5.99
C VAL A 22 6.61 -6.91 -5.13
N THR A 23 7.32 -8.04 -5.28
CA THR A 23 8.44 -8.38 -4.40
C THR A 23 9.65 -7.48 -4.63
N THR A 24 10.05 -7.26 -5.88
CA THR A 24 11.40 -6.83 -6.24
C THR A 24 11.52 -5.30 -6.33
N GLU A 25 10.75 -4.69 -7.20
CA GLU A 25 10.89 -3.26 -7.52
C GLU A 25 10.08 -2.38 -6.57
N THR A 26 9.20 -3.01 -5.79
CA THR A 26 8.26 -2.31 -4.93
C THR A 26 8.57 -2.51 -3.44
N ILE A 27 8.38 -3.74 -2.92
CA ILE A 27 8.46 -3.95 -1.47
C ILE A 27 9.92 -4.05 -0.98
N LYS A 28 10.80 -4.68 -1.74
CA LYS A 28 12.25 -4.65 -1.42
C LYS A 28 12.82 -3.23 -1.49
N GLU A 29 12.36 -2.41 -2.43
CA GLU A 29 12.80 -1.02 -2.52
C GLU A 29 12.25 -0.18 -1.34
N ALA A 30 11.01 -0.39 -0.93
CA ALA A 30 10.47 0.22 0.29
C ALA A 30 11.29 -0.19 1.53
N GLN A 31 11.59 -1.49 1.69
CA GLN A 31 12.42 -1.99 2.78
C GLN A 31 13.80 -1.32 2.78
N ARG A 32 14.47 -1.29 1.64
CA ARG A 32 15.80 -0.68 1.50
C ARG A 32 15.82 0.80 1.89
N ARG A 33 14.77 1.55 1.52
CA ARG A 33 14.69 3.00 1.82
C ARG A 33 14.43 3.28 3.29
N HIS A 34 13.58 2.48 3.90
CA HIS A 34 13.10 2.71 5.27
C HIS A 34 13.81 1.84 6.31
N ASP A 35 14.71 0.95 5.89
CA ASP A 35 15.45 0.03 6.79
C ASP A 35 14.49 -0.73 7.71
N THR A 36 13.39 -1.28 7.14
CA THR A 36 12.37 -1.94 7.95
C THR A 36 12.78 -3.36 8.35
N TRP A 37 12.58 -3.70 9.63
CA TRP A 37 12.75 -5.05 10.15
C TRP A 37 11.53 -5.93 9.85
N SER A 38 11.61 -7.21 10.11
CA SER A 38 10.69 -8.25 9.65
C SER A 38 9.20 -7.91 9.81
N VAL A 39 8.76 -7.49 10.99
CA VAL A 39 7.33 -7.23 11.25
C VAL A 39 6.86 -5.96 10.55
N SER A 40 7.69 -4.90 10.60
CA SER A 40 7.41 -3.64 9.89
C SER A 40 7.42 -3.82 8.38
N SER A 41 8.35 -4.63 7.82
CA SER A 41 8.39 -4.98 6.41
C SER A 41 7.13 -5.72 5.96
N ALA A 42 6.67 -6.68 6.77
CA ALA A 42 5.47 -7.43 6.47
C ALA A 42 4.22 -6.54 6.51
N ALA A 43 4.10 -5.67 7.53
CA ALA A 43 2.98 -4.74 7.66
C ALA A 43 2.96 -3.70 6.54
N LEU A 44 4.10 -3.05 6.25
CA LEU A 44 4.23 -2.08 5.17
C LEU A 44 3.90 -2.70 3.82
N GLY A 45 4.48 -3.85 3.50
CA GLY A 45 4.26 -4.52 2.22
C GLY A 45 2.82 -4.96 2.01
N ARG A 46 2.13 -5.47 3.05
CA ARG A 46 0.68 -5.78 2.99
C ARG A 46 -0.15 -4.51 2.77
N THR A 47 0.16 -3.42 3.49
CA THR A 47 -0.55 -2.14 3.32
C THR A 47 -0.34 -1.57 1.93
N MET A 48 0.90 -1.55 1.42
CA MET A 48 1.20 -1.09 0.06
C MET A 48 0.46 -1.94 -0.97
N THR A 49 0.44 -3.26 -0.84
CA THR A 49 -0.25 -4.15 -1.78
C THR A 49 -1.77 -3.90 -1.79
N GLY A 50 -2.40 -3.76 -0.62
CA GLY A 50 -3.82 -3.41 -0.51
C GLY A 50 -4.12 -2.03 -1.12
N THR A 51 -3.26 -1.04 -0.86
CA THR A 51 -3.37 0.32 -1.43
C THR A 51 -3.22 0.31 -2.94
N LEU A 52 -2.33 -0.53 -3.49
CA LEU A 52 -2.16 -0.72 -4.92
C LEU A 52 -3.46 -1.17 -5.60
N PHE A 53 -4.21 -2.11 -5.00
CA PHE A 53 -5.49 -2.54 -5.54
C PHE A 53 -6.52 -1.40 -5.54
N LEU A 54 -6.59 -0.61 -4.48
CA LEU A 54 -7.46 0.56 -4.44
C LEU A 54 -7.04 1.62 -5.48
N GLY A 55 -5.73 1.81 -5.67
CA GLY A 55 -5.18 2.69 -6.72
C GLY A 55 -5.57 2.24 -8.12
N ALA A 56 -5.47 0.94 -8.41
CA ALA A 56 -5.84 0.35 -9.70
C ALA A 56 -7.35 0.45 -10.02
N MET A 57 -8.20 0.78 -9.04
CA MET A 57 -9.63 1.06 -9.24
C MET A 57 -9.89 2.51 -9.67
N GLN A 58 -8.91 3.40 -9.52
CA GLN A 58 -9.05 4.83 -9.79
C GLN A 58 -8.96 5.14 -11.30
N LYS A 59 -9.30 6.37 -11.66
CA LYS A 59 -9.08 6.94 -13.00
C LYS A 59 -7.70 7.60 -13.06
N GLU A 60 -7.24 7.92 -14.29
CA GLU A 60 -5.86 8.33 -14.60
C GLU A 60 -5.23 9.37 -13.66
N ASP A 61 -5.94 10.44 -13.31
CA ASP A 61 -5.39 11.53 -12.51
C ASP A 61 -5.70 11.41 -11.00
N GLN A 62 -6.36 10.34 -10.60
CA GLN A 62 -6.80 10.13 -9.23
C GLN A 62 -5.74 9.40 -8.42
N LYS A 63 -5.67 9.73 -7.12
CA LYS A 63 -4.74 9.10 -6.18
C LYS A 63 -5.49 8.62 -4.95
N ILE A 64 -4.92 7.59 -4.35
CA ILE A 64 -5.38 7.05 -3.07
C ILE A 64 -4.26 7.13 -2.06
N THR A 65 -4.60 7.61 -0.87
CA THR A 65 -3.76 7.50 0.32
C THR A 65 -4.48 6.61 1.33
N VAL A 66 -3.82 5.57 1.79
CA VAL A 66 -4.27 4.72 2.90
C VAL A 66 -3.41 4.99 4.12
N LYS A 67 -4.06 5.21 5.27
CA LYS A 67 -3.42 5.27 6.58
C LYS A 67 -4.01 4.21 7.48
N ILE A 68 -3.17 3.34 8.03
CA ILE A 68 -3.53 2.39 9.08
C ILE A 68 -2.87 2.88 10.38
N GLU A 69 -3.66 3.17 11.38
CA GLU A 69 -3.20 3.68 12.67
C GLU A 69 -3.81 2.83 13.79
N GLY A 70 -3.05 1.82 14.20
CA GLY A 70 -3.40 0.92 15.29
C GLY A 70 -2.66 1.26 16.58
N ASP A 71 -2.98 0.54 17.65
CA ASP A 71 -2.37 0.67 18.96
C ASP A 71 -1.08 -0.17 19.14
N GLY A 72 -0.59 -0.78 18.06
CA GLY A 72 0.64 -1.57 18.06
C GLY A 72 1.92 -0.74 17.91
N PRO A 73 3.09 -1.35 18.15
CA PRO A 73 4.37 -0.64 18.21
C PRO A 73 4.87 -0.11 16.85
N ILE A 74 4.35 -0.57 15.72
CA ILE A 74 4.71 -0.05 14.38
C ILE A 74 4.28 1.41 14.24
N GLY A 75 3.19 1.80 14.93
CA GLY A 75 2.55 3.10 14.77
C GLY A 75 1.88 3.24 13.39
N PRO A 76 1.60 4.46 12.95
CA PRO A 76 0.99 4.71 11.66
C PRO A 76 1.77 4.15 10.48
N ILE A 77 1.04 3.50 9.56
CA ILE A 77 1.51 3.04 8.26
C ILE A 77 0.77 3.86 7.20
N VAL A 78 1.50 4.45 6.27
CA VAL A 78 0.91 5.26 5.20
C VAL A 78 1.38 4.74 3.85
N ALA A 79 0.46 4.61 2.90
CA ALA A 79 0.77 4.25 1.53
C ALA A 79 -0.07 5.06 0.55
N ASP A 80 0.56 5.49 -0.56
CA ASP A 80 -0.08 6.19 -1.68
C ASP A 80 -0.01 5.34 -2.93
N SER A 81 -1.06 5.32 -3.74
CA SER A 81 -1.06 4.68 -5.05
C SER A 81 -1.96 5.40 -6.05
N ASN A 82 -1.81 5.06 -7.33
CA ASN A 82 -2.62 5.54 -8.44
C ASN A 82 -2.95 4.43 -9.45
N ALA A 83 -3.69 4.78 -10.51
CA ALA A 83 -4.11 3.85 -11.54
C ALA A 83 -2.94 3.33 -12.41
N GLN A 84 -1.80 4.01 -12.45
CA GLN A 84 -0.62 3.65 -13.25
C GLN A 84 0.29 2.62 -12.59
N GLY A 85 -0.04 2.14 -11.38
CA GLY A 85 0.77 1.18 -10.63
C GLY A 85 1.94 1.81 -9.87
N GLN A 86 1.99 3.13 -9.79
CA GLN A 86 2.95 3.84 -8.95
C GLN A 86 2.50 3.73 -7.50
N ILE A 87 3.41 3.32 -6.64
CA ILE A 87 3.13 3.15 -5.22
C ILE A 87 4.31 3.58 -4.38
N ARG A 88 4.03 4.12 -3.19
CA ARG A 88 5.00 4.43 -2.16
C ARG A 88 4.37 4.27 -0.79
N GLY A 89 5.18 4.07 0.22
CA GLY A 89 4.67 3.95 1.59
C GLY A 89 5.79 4.00 2.61
N TYR A 90 5.41 4.22 3.86
CA TYR A 90 6.31 4.21 5.01
C TYR A 90 5.59 3.77 6.29
N VAL A 91 6.37 3.42 7.30
CA VAL A 91 5.92 3.16 8.66
C VAL A 91 6.60 4.13 9.62
N THR A 92 5.93 4.46 10.72
CA THR A 92 6.49 5.38 11.72
C THR A 92 7.66 4.74 12.46
N ASN A 93 7.52 3.47 12.88
CA ASN A 93 8.58 2.73 13.58
C ASN A 93 9.06 1.55 12.70
N PRO A 94 10.15 1.73 11.95
CA PRO A 94 10.62 0.71 11.02
C PRO A 94 11.26 -0.50 11.70
N HIS A 95 11.81 -0.36 12.89
CA HIS A 95 12.61 -1.37 13.58
C HIS A 95 11.80 -2.19 14.59
N VAL A 96 10.63 -2.72 14.17
CA VAL A 96 9.82 -3.61 15.00
C VAL A 96 10.06 -5.06 14.63
N HIS A 97 10.46 -5.83 15.61
CA HIS A 97 10.71 -7.27 15.53
C HIS A 97 10.17 -7.97 16.77
N PHE A 98 9.66 -9.19 16.61
CA PHE A 98 9.32 -10.08 17.71
C PHE A 98 10.10 -11.38 17.56
N SER A 99 10.69 -11.86 18.66
CA SER A 99 11.42 -13.13 18.69
C SER A 99 10.52 -14.36 18.54
N GLU A 100 9.24 -14.19 18.82
CA GLU A 100 8.23 -15.24 18.76
C GLU A 100 7.34 -15.08 17.52
N LEU A 101 7.06 -16.20 16.87
CA LEU A 101 6.07 -16.27 15.83
C LEU A 101 4.66 -16.37 16.45
N ASN A 102 3.62 -16.02 15.68
CA ASN A 102 2.24 -16.22 16.11
C ASN A 102 1.87 -17.72 16.18
N GLU A 103 0.67 -18.05 16.67
CA GLU A 103 0.18 -19.44 16.82
C GLU A 103 0.18 -20.23 15.50
N ALA A 104 0.12 -19.57 14.34
CA ALA A 104 0.21 -20.17 13.03
C ALA A 104 1.65 -20.31 12.49
N GLY A 105 2.67 -20.02 13.31
CA GLY A 105 4.08 -20.08 12.92
C GLY A 105 4.50 -19.00 11.92
N LYS A 106 3.85 -17.83 11.95
CA LYS A 106 4.11 -16.68 11.07
C LYS A 106 4.52 -15.45 11.89
N LEU A 107 5.11 -14.45 11.20
CA LEU A 107 5.32 -13.13 11.80
C LEU A 107 4.01 -12.56 12.37
N ASP A 108 4.06 -12.06 13.58
CA ASP A 108 2.89 -11.52 14.28
C ASP A 108 2.63 -10.05 13.86
N VAL A 109 2.11 -9.89 12.65
CA VAL A 109 1.78 -8.58 12.10
C VAL A 109 0.66 -7.93 12.89
N ARG A 110 -0.34 -8.72 13.31
CA ARG A 110 -1.44 -8.27 14.18
C ARG A 110 -0.94 -7.59 15.44
N ARG A 111 0.03 -8.18 16.12
CA ARG A 111 0.66 -7.59 17.31
C ARG A 111 1.44 -6.32 16.96
N GLY A 112 2.07 -6.29 15.77
CA GLY A 112 2.82 -5.13 15.28
C GLY A 112 1.94 -3.92 14.99
N VAL A 113 0.81 -4.13 14.32
CA VAL A 113 -0.18 -3.10 13.94
C VAL A 113 -1.08 -2.72 15.12
N GLY A 114 -1.47 -3.71 15.92
CA GLY A 114 -2.50 -3.57 16.94
C GLY A 114 -3.90 -3.90 16.40
N THR A 115 -4.87 -4.00 17.30
CA THR A 115 -6.26 -4.36 16.99
C THR A 115 -7.27 -3.27 17.33
N SER A 116 -6.80 -2.14 17.86
CA SER A 116 -7.61 -0.97 18.16
C SER A 116 -7.06 0.24 17.39
N GLY A 117 -7.91 0.88 16.61
CA GLY A 117 -7.50 1.99 15.76
C GLY A 117 -8.34 2.11 14.50
N MET A 118 -7.82 2.80 13.50
CA MET A 118 -8.56 3.13 12.28
C MET A 118 -7.75 2.82 11.01
N LEU A 119 -8.46 2.31 10.00
CA LEU A 119 -8.03 2.33 8.61
C LEU A 119 -8.75 3.48 7.92
N SER A 120 -8.00 4.42 7.35
CA SER A 120 -8.50 5.60 6.65
C SER A 120 -8.05 5.57 5.19
N VAL A 121 -8.95 5.87 4.28
CA VAL A 121 -8.67 5.96 2.84
C VAL A 121 -9.08 7.34 2.36
N VAL A 122 -8.12 8.08 1.84
CA VAL A 122 -8.33 9.40 1.22
C VAL A 122 -8.25 9.25 -0.29
N LYS A 123 -9.29 9.68 -0.99
CA LYS A 123 -9.37 9.72 -2.46
C LYS A 123 -9.20 11.15 -2.92
N ASP A 124 -8.10 11.41 -3.61
CA ASP A 124 -7.87 12.66 -4.35
C ASP A 124 -8.38 12.45 -5.78
N LEU A 125 -9.49 13.10 -6.08
CA LEU A 125 -10.14 12.99 -7.38
C LEU A 125 -9.54 13.93 -8.45
N GLY A 126 -8.49 14.70 -8.09
CA GLY A 126 -7.88 15.71 -8.96
C GLY A 126 -8.67 17.01 -9.09
N PHE A 127 -9.82 17.12 -8.43
CA PHE A 127 -10.67 18.32 -8.38
C PHE A 127 -11.53 18.34 -7.12
N GLY A 128 -11.76 19.52 -6.57
CA GLY A 128 -12.61 19.71 -5.38
C GLY A 128 -11.95 19.24 -4.08
N GLU A 129 -12.78 18.87 -3.12
CA GLU A 129 -12.32 18.36 -1.82
C GLU A 129 -12.03 16.85 -1.90
N ASN A 130 -11.04 16.41 -1.13
CA ASN A 130 -10.73 14.98 -1.02
C ASN A 130 -11.87 14.24 -0.29
N PHE A 131 -12.19 13.06 -0.78
CA PHE A 131 -13.14 12.19 -0.11
C PHE A 131 -12.42 11.26 0.86
N THR A 132 -12.88 11.18 2.10
CA THR A 132 -12.27 10.32 3.14
C THR A 132 -13.28 9.30 3.65
N GLY A 133 -12.95 8.01 3.52
CA GLY A 133 -13.63 6.90 4.18
C GLY A 133 -12.80 6.37 5.35
N GLN A 134 -13.46 5.96 6.43
CA GLN A 134 -12.77 5.41 7.61
C GLN A 134 -13.53 4.22 8.18
N THR A 135 -12.79 3.23 8.65
CA THR A 135 -13.33 2.07 9.38
C THR A 135 -12.42 1.69 10.55
N PRO A 136 -12.98 1.11 11.64
CA PRO A 136 -12.13 0.56 12.68
C PRO A 136 -11.28 -0.60 12.14
N ILE A 137 -10.10 -0.79 12.71
CA ILE A 137 -9.31 -2.00 12.54
C ILE A 137 -10.08 -3.17 13.14
N VAL A 138 -10.26 -4.26 12.39
CA VAL A 138 -11.00 -5.44 12.85
C VAL A 138 -10.09 -6.61 13.20
N SER A 139 -8.92 -6.71 12.55
CA SER A 139 -7.97 -7.80 12.81
C SER A 139 -6.54 -7.36 13.06
N GLY A 140 -6.08 -6.30 12.40
CA GLY A 140 -4.67 -5.92 12.35
C GLY A 140 -3.82 -6.80 11.43
N GLU A 141 -4.43 -7.77 10.71
CA GLU A 141 -3.78 -8.59 9.68
C GLU A 141 -3.76 -7.89 8.31
N ILE A 142 -4.36 -6.71 8.23
CA ILE A 142 -4.38 -5.79 7.08
C ILE A 142 -5.32 -6.26 5.96
N GLY A 143 -5.22 -7.53 5.48
CA GLY A 143 -6.09 -8.03 4.42
C GLY A 143 -7.57 -8.02 4.81
N GLU A 144 -7.88 -8.48 6.02
CA GLU A 144 -9.24 -8.46 6.57
C GLU A 144 -9.71 -7.02 6.82
N ASP A 145 -8.82 -6.13 7.22
CA ASP A 145 -9.13 -4.71 7.46
C ASP A 145 -9.50 -4.00 6.15
N PHE A 146 -8.79 -4.28 5.05
CA PHE A 146 -9.18 -3.82 3.71
C PHE A 146 -10.50 -4.42 3.24
N THR A 147 -10.72 -5.72 3.49
CA THR A 147 -11.99 -6.39 3.16
C THR A 147 -13.16 -5.72 3.89
N TYR A 148 -12.99 -5.45 5.18
CA TYR A 148 -13.99 -4.77 5.99
C TYR A 148 -14.24 -3.33 5.51
N TYR A 149 -13.19 -2.58 5.15
CA TYR A 149 -13.31 -1.25 4.57
C TYR A 149 -14.15 -1.26 3.28
N LEU A 150 -13.84 -2.17 2.36
CA LEU A 150 -14.56 -2.28 1.10
C LEU A 150 -16.05 -2.61 1.31
N ALA A 151 -16.35 -3.50 2.25
CA ALA A 151 -17.73 -3.89 2.53
C ALA A 151 -18.53 -2.77 3.20
N THR A 152 -17.95 -2.06 4.17
CA THR A 152 -18.68 -1.11 5.03
C THR A 152 -18.64 0.33 4.51
N SER A 153 -17.51 0.80 4.00
CA SER A 153 -17.33 2.17 3.50
C SER A 153 -17.66 2.29 2.01
N GLU A 154 -17.19 1.34 1.18
CA GLU A 154 -17.41 1.35 -0.26
C GLU A 154 -18.69 0.59 -0.67
N GLN A 155 -19.26 -0.21 0.22
CA GLN A 155 -20.43 -1.07 -0.02
C GLN A 155 -20.21 -2.08 -1.16
N ILE A 156 -18.99 -2.57 -1.31
CA ILE A 156 -18.59 -3.57 -2.30
C ILE A 156 -18.20 -4.85 -1.57
N ASN A 157 -18.97 -5.92 -1.77
CA ASN A 157 -18.62 -7.24 -1.26
C ASN A 157 -17.33 -7.72 -1.92
N SER A 158 -16.30 -7.88 -1.11
CA SER A 158 -14.94 -8.13 -1.60
C SER A 158 -14.21 -9.12 -0.71
N SER A 159 -13.13 -9.71 -1.24
CA SER A 159 -12.14 -10.44 -0.47
C SER A 159 -10.75 -9.95 -0.85
N VAL A 160 -9.93 -9.60 0.14
CA VAL A 160 -8.56 -9.13 -0.05
C VAL A 160 -7.60 -10.06 0.66
N GLY A 161 -6.69 -10.67 -0.12
CA GLY A 161 -5.58 -11.45 0.39
C GLY A 161 -4.26 -10.76 0.10
N VAL A 162 -3.50 -10.43 1.13
CA VAL A 162 -2.17 -9.82 1.01
C VAL A 162 -1.15 -10.62 1.81
N GLY A 163 0.07 -10.72 1.33
CA GLY A 163 1.10 -11.50 1.99
C GLY A 163 2.50 -11.02 1.67
N VAL A 164 3.35 -11.02 2.68
CA VAL A 164 4.79 -10.80 2.56
C VAL A 164 5.49 -11.92 3.32
N LEU A 165 6.41 -12.59 2.66
CA LEU A 165 7.29 -13.58 3.25
C LEU A 165 8.65 -12.93 3.50
N VAL A 166 9.05 -12.89 4.75
CA VAL A 166 10.34 -12.34 5.18
C VAL A 166 11.18 -13.47 5.75
N ASN A 167 12.44 -13.53 5.32
CA ASN A 167 13.42 -14.50 5.79
C ASN A 167 13.91 -14.15 7.20
N PRO A 168 14.57 -15.10 7.92
CA PRO A 168 15.14 -14.85 9.24
C PRO A 168 16.23 -13.76 9.27
N ASP A 169 16.80 -13.41 8.15
CA ASP A 169 17.78 -12.32 7.98
C ASP A 169 17.13 -10.98 7.60
N ASP A 170 15.82 -10.86 7.81
CA ASP A 170 14.96 -9.74 7.45
C ASP A 170 14.81 -9.45 5.96
N THR A 171 15.43 -10.23 5.06
CA THR A 171 15.24 -10.06 3.61
C THR A 171 13.84 -10.50 3.17
N ILE A 172 13.24 -9.76 2.25
CA ILE A 172 11.93 -10.12 1.69
C ILE A 172 12.11 -11.17 0.59
N GLU A 173 11.44 -12.31 0.72
CA GLU A 173 11.46 -13.40 -0.26
C GLU A 173 10.35 -13.26 -1.29
N ALA A 174 9.13 -13.01 -0.83
CA ALA A 174 7.94 -12.89 -1.70
C ALA A 174 6.94 -11.89 -1.14
N ALA A 175 6.35 -11.08 -2.01
CA ALA A 175 5.31 -10.13 -1.66
C ALA A 175 4.28 -9.99 -2.77
N GLY A 176 3.01 -9.88 -2.39
CA GLY A 176 1.92 -9.63 -3.31
C GLY A 176 0.55 -9.88 -2.69
N GLY A 177 -0.45 -9.98 -3.55
CA GLY A 177 -1.82 -10.10 -3.10
C GLY A 177 -2.80 -10.39 -4.22
N PHE A 178 -4.06 -10.54 -3.83
CA PHE A 178 -5.22 -10.49 -4.70
C PHE A 178 -6.34 -9.68 -4.07
N MET A 179 -7.24 -9.20 -4.89
CA MET A 179 -8.53 -8.64 -4.50
C MET A 179 -9.60 -9.19 -5.45
N LEU A 180 -10.69 -9.69 -4.88
CA LEU A 180 -11.89 -10.11 -5.61
C LEU A 180 -13.05 -9.22 -5.17
N GLN A 181 -13.83 -8.75 -6.11
CA GLN A 181 -15.01 -7.94 -5.88
C GLN A 181 -16.21 -8.54 -6.60
N LEU A 182 -17.30 -8.76 -5.89
CA LEU A 182 -18.56 -9.18 -6.48
C LEU A 182 -19.19 -8.00 -7.24
N LEU A 183 -19.65 -8.28 -8.44
CA LEU A 183 -20.40 -7.32 -9.26
C LEU A 183 -21.89 -7.63 -9.22
N PRO A 184 -22.75 -6.64 -9.53
CA PRO A 184 -24.20 -6.86 -9.57
C PRO A 184 -24.57 -8.01 -10.52
N GLY A 185 -25.40 -8.93 -10.04
CA GLY A 185 -25.83 -10.11 -10.79
C GLY A 185 -25.16 -11.42 -10.39
N ALA A 186 -24.18 -11.38 -9.48
CA ALA A 186 -23.61 -12.61 -8.90
C ALA A 186 -24.70 -13.43 -8.22
N THR A 187 -24.79 -14.71 -8.58
CA THR A 187 -25.75 -15.66 -7.99
C THR A 187 -25.16 -16.36 -6.78
N ASP A 188 -26.01 -16.97 -5.95
CA ASP A 188 -25.55 -17.70 -4.75
C ASP A 188 -24.60 -18.85 -5.14
N GLU A 189 -24.85 -19.52 -6.28
CA GLU A 189 -23.97 -20.60 -6.76
C GLU A 189 -22.56 -20.09 -7.10
N ILE A 190 -22.46 -18.89 -7.66
CA ILE A 190 -21.16 -18.27 -7.97
C ILE A 190 -20.47 -17.87 -6.68
N ILE A 191 -21.19 -17.34 -5.69
CA ILE A 191 -20.64 -16.99 -4.38
C ILE A 191 -20.08 -18.23 -3.69
N ASP A 192 -20.85 -19.33 -3.66
CA ASP A 192 -20.41 -20.61 -3.10
C ASP A 192 -19.14 -21.14 -3.79
N GLU A 193 -19.06 -21.03 -5.12
CA GLU A 193 -17.86 -21.44 -5.87
C GLU A 193 -16.66 -20.55 -5.54
N ILE A 194 -16.85 -19.25 -5.45
CA ILE A 194 -15.80 -18.28 -5.05
C ILE A 194 -15.28 -18.61 -3.64
N GLU A 195 -16.17 -18.80 -2.68
CA GLU A 195 -15.79 -19.14 -1.30
C GLU A 195 -15.00 -20.44 -1.24
N LYS A 196 -15.44 -21.46 -1.96
CA LYS A 196 -14.73 -22.73 -2.06
C LYS A 196 -13.32 -22.57 -2.64
N ASN A 197 -13.18 -21.76 -3.71
CA ASN A 197 -11.89 -21.50 -4.33
C ASN A 197 -10.98 -20.71 -3.39
N LEU A 198 -11.50 -19.68 -2.71
CA LEU A 198 -10.76 -18.89 -1.71
C LEU A 198 -10.23 -19.77 -0.57
N MET A 199 -11.06 -20.66 -0.04
CA MET A 199 -10.67 -21.58 1.05
C MET A 199 -9.59 -22.59 0.62
N ALA A 200 -9.53 -22.92 -0.66
CA ALA A 200 -8.56 -23.88 -1.21
C ALA A 200 -7.20 -23.24 -1.52
N LEU A 201 -7.09 -21.90 -1.54
CA LEU A 201 -5.85 -21.23 -1.88
C LEU A 201 -4.80 -21.35 -0.76
N PRO A 202 -3.54 -21.62 -1.12
CA PRO A 202 -2.41 -21.36 -0.24
C PRO A 202 -2.32 -19.85 0.07
N THR A 203 -1.52 -19.49 1.06
CA THR A 203 -1.25 -18.07 1.30
C THR A 203 -0.56 -17.44 0.10
N VAL A 204 -0.90 -16.18 -0.22
CA VAL A 204 -0.37 -15.48 -1.41
C VAL A 204 1.14 -15.48 -1.46
N SER A 205 1.80 -15.18 -0.34
CA SER A 205 3.27 -15.16 -0.28
C SER A 205 3.89 -16.52 -0.64
N ARG A 206 3.25 -17.65 -0.26
CA ARG A 206 3.71 -18.98 -0.64
C ARG A 206 3.49 -19.30 -2.11
N MET A 207 2.40 -18.81 -2.70
CA MET A 207 2.17 -18.95 -4.15
C MET A 207 3.25 -18.20 -4.94
N ILE A 208 3.56 -16.96 -4.55
CA ILE A 208 4.59 -16.15 -5.22
C ILE A 208 5.99 -16.74 -5.01
N GLU A 209 6.31 -17.22 -3.80
CA GLU A 209 7.56 -17.94 -3.51
C GLU A 209 7.73 -19.16 -4.42
N ALA A 210 6.63 -19.89 -4.67
CA ALA A 210 6.62 -21.03 -5.57
C ALA A 210 6.70 -20.64 -7.07
N GLY A 211 6.81 -19.36 -7.41
CA GLY A 211 6.94 -18.85 -8.77
C GLY A 211 5.61 -18.65 -9.49
N GLU A 212 4.48 -18.65 -8.76
CA GLU A 212 3.20 -18.37 -9.38
C GLU A 212 3.10 -16.91 -9.83
N THR A 213 2.48 -16.72 -10.99
CA THR A 213 2.23 -15.40 -11.57
C THR A 213 0.88 -14.83 -11.09
N PRO A 214 0.66 -13.51 -11.18
CA PRO A 214 -0.65 -12.93 -10.93
C PRO A 214 -1.78 -13.62 -11.71
N GLU A 215 -1.55 -13.97 -12.98
CA GLU A 215 -2.52 -14.69 -13.80
C GLU A 215 -2.85 -16.07 -13.25
N SER A 216 -1.84 -16.83 -12.79
CA SER A 216 -2.08 -18.17 -12.21
C SER A 216 -2.86 -18.08 -10.89
N ILE A 217 -2.60 -17.04 -10.09
CA ILE A 217 -3.37 -16.78 -8.87
C ILE A 217 -4.83 -16.46 -9.21
N LEU A 218 -5.06 -15.60 -10.22
CA LEU A 218 -6.41 -15.28 -10.68
C LEU A 218 -7.14 -16.50 -11.26
N ALA A 219 -6.45 -17.37 -12.00
CA ALA A 219 -7.02 -18.60 -12.53
C ALA A 219 -7.51 -19.54 -11.41
N LYS A 220 -6.75 -19.65 -10.33
CA LYS A 220 -7.17 -20.42 -9.14
C LYS A 220 -8.40 -19.80 -8.46
N LEU A 221 -8.44 -18.48 -8.33
CA LEU A 221 -9.60 -17.76 -7.79
C LEU A 221 -10.86 -17.98 -8.64
N ALA A 222 -10.72 -17.96 -9.97
CA ALA A 222 -11.81 -18.15 -10.91
C ALA A 222 -12.22 -19.62 -11.09
N GLY A 223 -11.41 -20.56 -10.63
CA GLY A 223 -11.62 -21.99 -10.85
C GLY A 223 -11.26 -22.46 -12.27
N GLY A 224 -10.44 -21.71 -13.01
CA GLY A 224 -9.91 -22.05 -14.34
C GLY A 224 -9.46 -20.82 -15.13
N GLU A 225 -8.47 -21.02 -16.02
CA GLU A 225 -7.99 -19.96 -16.92
C GLU A 225 -9.05 -19.54 -17.94
N ASP A 226 -9.87 -20.47 -18.37
CA ASP A 226 -10.97 -20.30 -19.32
C ASP A 226 -12.10 -19.43 -18.76
N LYS A 227 -12.17 -19.25 -17.45
CA LYS A 227 -13.13 -18.40 -16.76
C LYS A 227 -12.66 -16.96 -16.54
N LEU A 228 -11.44 -16.63 -17.01
CA LEU A 228 -10.84 -15.31 -16.87
C LEU A 228 -10.86 -14.53 -18.17
N GLN A 229 -11.25 -13.26 -18.08
CA GLN A 229 -11.04 -12.27 -19.12
C GLN A 229 -10.04 -11.23 -18.61
N ILE A 230 -8.78 -11.34 -19.03
CA ILE A 230 -7.74 -10.35 -18.69
C ILE A 230 -8.11 -9.02 -19.35
N LEU A 231 -8.16 -7.96 -18.55
CA LEU A 231 -8.45 -6.60 -19.01
C LEU A 231 -7.17 -5.81 -19.22
N GLU A 232 -6.24 -5.90 -18.25
CA GLU A 232 -5.07 -5.04 -18.22
C GLU A 232 -3.95 -5.69 -17.41
N LYS A 233 -2.70 -5.40 -17.82
CA LYS A 233 -1.48 -5.65 -17.05
C LYS A 233 -0.79 -4.32 -16.80
N ILE A 234 -0.58 -3.98 -15.56
CA ILE A 234 -0.03 -2.70 -15.12
C ILE A 234 1.34 -2.96 -14.50
N PRO A 235 2.44 -2.42 -15.02
CA PRO A 235 3.73 -2.44 -14.34
C PRO A 235 3.62 -1.74 -12.99
N VAL A 236 4.29 -2.26 -11.96
CA VAL A 236 4.25 -1.69 -10.61
C VAL A 236 5.66 -1.34 -10.19
N SER A 237 5.83 -0.15 -9.63
CA SER A 237 7.11 0.33 -9.12
C SER A 237 6.94 1.24 -7.90
N PHE A 238 7.97 1.25 -7.05
CA PHE A 238 8.06 2.24 -5.98
C PHE A 238 8.45 3.59 -6.60
N GLU A 239 7.52 4.54 -6.60
CA GLU A 239 7.76 5.87 -7.17
C GLU A 239 7.40 7.00 -6.20
N CYS A 240 8.27 8.00 -6.13
CA CYS A 240 8.03 9.21 -5.34
C CYS A 240 8.25 10.46 -6.18
N ASN A 241 7.25 11.32 -6.23
CA ASN A 241 7.26 12.57 -7.00
C ASN A 241 7.73 13.77 -6.13
N CYS A 242 8.56 13.53 -5.10
CA CYS A 242 9.15 14.62 -4.34
C CYS A 242 10.25 15.31 -5.16
N SER A 243 10.41 16.60 -4.95
CA SER A 243 11.50 17.38 -5.55
C SER A 243 11.88 18.54 -4.65
N LYS A 244 13.06 19.13 -4.89
CA LYS A 244 13.54 20.30 -4.14
C LYS A 244 12.56 21.48 -4.26
N GLU A 245 11.97 21.69 -5.44
CA GLU A 245 11.00 22.77 -5.70
C GLU A 245 9.73 22.60 -4.86
N ARG A 246 9.25 21.35 -4.70
CA ARG A 246 8.08 21.06 -3.85
C ARG A 246 8.36 21.31 -2.38
N PHE A 247 9.56 20.97 -1.90
CA PHE A 247 9.97 21.30 -0.54
C PHE A 247 10.18 22.81 -0.37
N GLY A 248 10.76 23.51 -1.35
CA GLY A 248 10.84 24.96 -1.37
C GLY A 248 9.47 25.62 -1.24
N SER A 249 8.48 25.14 -1.98
CA SER A 249 7.09 25.63 -1.86
C SER A 249 6.48 25.37 -0.47
N ALA A 250 6.83 24.25 0.17
CA ALA A 250 6.42 23.95 1.54
C ALA A 250 7.11 24.90 2.53
N ILE A 251 8.39 25.19 2.39
CA ILE A 251 9.15 26.15 3.20
C ILE A 251 8.53 27.56 3.07
N ILE A 252 8.20 28.01 1.87
CA ILE A 252 7.48 29.29 1.64
C ILE A 252 6.19 29.36 2.47
N SER A 253 5.48 28.24 2.59
CA SER A 253 4.21 28.15 3.32
C SER A 253 4.37 28.26 4.85
N LEU A 254 5.57 28.07 5.39
CA LEU A 254 5.87 28.29 6.83
C LEU A 254 5.84 29.77 7.19
N GLY A 255 6.10 30.67 6.23
CA GLY A 255 6.13 32.10 6.43
C GLY A 255 7.52 32.66 6.75
N LYS A 256 7.62 33.98 6.66
CA LYS A 256 8.90 34.71 6.76
C LYS A 256 9.65 34.51 8.07
N GLU A 257 8.94 34.43 9.18
CA GLU A 257 9.59 34.29 10.51
C GLU A 257 10.37 33.00 10.61
N GLU A 258 9.78 31.87 10.20
CA GLU A 258 10.43 30.56 10.22
C GLU A 258 11.61 30.48 9.24
N ILE A 259 11.43 31.02 8.02
CA ILE A 259 12.52 31.03 7.04
C ILE A 259 13.69 31.88 7.53
N ARG A 260 13.41 33.00 8.19
CA ARG A 260 14.47 33.85 8.79
C ARG A 260 15.23 33.12 9.88
N SER A 261 14.55 32.37 10.75
CA SER A 261 15.22 31.53 11.77
C SER A 261 16.15 30.50 11.12
N MET A 262 15.70 29.81 10.04
CA MET A 262 16.54 28.87 9.30
C MET A 262 17.80 29.54 8.71
N ILE A 263 17.72 30.80 8.27
CA ILE A 263 18.85 31.55 7.73
C ILE A 263 19.80 31.97 8.86
N GLU A 264 19.27 32.62 9.91
CA GLU A 264 20.07 33.31 10.92
C GLU A 264 20.62 32.34 12.00
N GLU A 265 19.89 31.27 12.33
CA GLU A 265 20.24 30.33 13.41
C GLU A 265 20.85 29.03 12.88
N ASP A 266 20.26 28.45 11.82
CA ASP A 266 20.66 27.14 11.31
C ASP A 266 21.62 27.22 10.11
N HIS A 267 21.76 28.39 9.48
CA HIS A 267 22.59 28.62 8.30
C HIS A 267 22.25 27.71 7.11
N GLY A 268 20.98 27.30 7.00
CA GLY A 268 20.47 26.40 5.98
C GLY A 268 19.28 25.59 6.48
N ALA A 269 18.77 24.71 5.65
CA ALA A 269 17.74 23.75 6.03
C ALA A 269 17.92 22.42 5.29
N GLU A 270 17.66 21.32 5.97
CA GLU A 270 17.55 19.99 5.37
C GLU A 270 16.10 19.53 5.44
N ALA A 271 15.55 19.08 4.32
CA ALA A 271 14.21 18.51 4.24
C ALA A 271 14.28 17.07 3.76
N GLU A 272 13.76 16.14 4.54
CA GLU A 272 13.71 14.73 4.20
C GLU A 272 12.29 14.32 3.76
N CYS A 273 12.20 13.57 2.68
CA CYS A 273 10.94 13.01 2.22
C CYS A 273 10.55 11.77 3.03
N HIS A 274 9.44 11.81 3.75
CA HIS A 274 8.95 10.66 4.53
C HIS A 274 8.70 9.42 3.68
N PHE A 275 8.30 9.55 2.40
CA PHE A 275 8.01 8.42 1.53
C PHE A 275 9.24 7.74 0.94
N CYS A 276 10.28 8.48 0.55
CA CYS A 276 11.41 7.89 -0.13
C CYS A 276 12.76 8.11 0.55
N ARG A 277 12.79 8.83 1.65
CA ARG A 277 13.99 9.15 2.45
C ARG A 277 15.05 9.96 1.69
N ASN A 278 14.68 10.55 0.54
CA ASN A 278 15.56 11.49 -0.13
C ASN A 278 15.63 12.79 0.67
N THR A 279 16.84 13.33 0.83
CA THR A 279 17.13 14.59 1.48
C THR A 279 17.37 15.71 0.45
N TYR A 280 16.97 16.90 0.82
CA TYR A 280 17.11 18.12 0.02
C TYR A 280 17.68 19.22 0.90
N ASP A 281 18.92 19.64 0.61
CA ASP A 281 19.58 20.71 1.33
C ASP A 281 19.22 22.05 0.69
N PHE A 282 18.96 23.04 1.54
CA PHE A 282 18.73 24.45 1.16
C PHE A 282 19.82 25.31 1.79
N SER A 283 20.62 25.97 0.96
CA SER A 283 21.62 26.93 1.43
C SER A 283 20.96 28.24 1.90
N GLU A 284 21.71 29.07 2.65
CA GLU A 284 21.26 30.41 3.05
C GLU A 284 20.78 31.24 1.83
N GLU A 285 21.52 31.23 0.71
CA GLU A 285 21.17 31.96 -0.50
C GLU A 285 19.85 31.47 -1.11
N GLU A 286 19.62 30.17 -1.10
CA GLU A 286 18.34 29.59 -1.55
C GLU A 286 17.20 29.95 -0.61
N LEU A 287 17.43 29.92 0.70
CA LEU A 287 16.42 30.32 1.70
C LEU A 287 16.11 31.82 1.62
N GLU A 288 17.07 32.69 1.33
CA GLU A 288 16.85 34.12 1.08
C GLU A 288 15.91 34.32 -0.11
N THR A 289 16.10 33.54 -1.20
CA THR A 289 15.20 33.55 -2.35
C THR A 289 13.76 33.14 -1.96
N LEU A 290 13.61 32.05 -1.20
CA LEU A 290 12.31 31.59 -0.72
C LEU A 290 11.65 32.57 0.26
N TYR A 291 12.47 33.29 1.06
CA TYR A 291 12.00 34.34 1.98
C TYR A 291 11.34 35.52 1.24
N GLU A 292 11.90 35.90 0.10
CA GLU A 292 11.31 36.97 -0.72
C GLU A 292 9.96 36.57 -1.31
N GLU A 293 9.77 35.30 -1.64
CA GLU A 293 8.52 34.75 -2.17
C GLU A 293 7.46 34.49 -1.10
N ALA A 294 7.86 34.35 0.16
CA ALA A 294 6.95 34.11 1.30
C ALA A 294 6.13 35.34 1.64
N LYS A 295 4.91 35.13 2.18
CA LYS A 295 3.96 36.18 2.56
C LYS A 295 4.13 36.58 4.03
#